data_d208ca33f23a68ef9600b0a2f78854a5
#
_entry.id   d208ca33f23a68ef9600b0a2f78854a5
#
_cell.length_a   1.000
_cell.length_b   1.000
_cell.length_c   1.000
_cell.angle_alpha   90.00
_cell.angle_beta   90.00
_cell.angle_gamma   90.00
#
_symmetry.space_group_name_H-M   'P 1'
#
loop_
_entity.id
_entity.type
_entity.pdbx_description
1 polymer ?
#
loop_
_entity_poly.entity_id
_entity_poly.type
_entity_poly.pdbx_seq_one_letter_code
_entity_poly.pdbx_strand_id
1 'polypeptide(L)' 'KLKEIIADVLNVEVNDITEDTTFVDDLGADSLDIFQIIMGIEETFDIEIDNDDAEQISTVGDAVEQIKNATNNN' A
#
# COMPACT_ATOMS: atom_id res chain seq x y z
N LYS A 1 -5.64 0.02 9.13
CA LYS A 1 -5.84 -1.21 8.34
C LYS A 1 -4.80 -1.39 7.25
N LEU A 2 -4.40 -0.31 6.60
CA LEU A 2 -3.37 -0.38 5.58
C LEU A 2 -2.06 -0.92 6.15
N LYS A 3 -1.66 -0.43 7.32
CA LYS A 3 -0.42 -0.88 7.94
C LYS A 3 -0.46 -2.37 8.26
N GLU A 4 -1.62 -2.88 8.62
CA GLU A 4 -1.78 -4.31 8.90
C GLU A 4 -1.60 -5.15 7.64
N ILE A 5 -2.11 -4.66 6.51
CA ILE A 5 -1.94 -5.33 5.22
C ILE A 5 -0.46 -5.40 4.86
N ILE A 6 0.24 -4.27 4.99
CA ILE A 6 1.67 -4.20 4.70
C ILE A 6 2.46 -5.12 5.63
N ALA A 7 2.13 -5.08 6.90
CA ALA A 7 2.82 -5.92 7.89
C ALA A 7 2.66 -7.39 7.57
N ASP A 8 1.47 -7.80 7.15
CA ASP A 8 1.21 -9.21 6.80
C ASP A 8 1.95 -9.64 5.54
N VAL A 9 1.93 -8.80 4.51
CA VAL A 9 2.57 -9.14 3.23
C VAL A 9 4.09 -9.20 3.38
N LEU A 10 4.66 -8.22 4.08
CA LEU A 10 6.11 -8.07 4.18
C LEU A 10 6.68 -8.69 5.45
N ASN A 11 5.83 -9.18 6.33
CA ASN A 11 6.23 -9.79 7.58
C ASN A 11 7.07 -8.84 8.44
N VAL A 12 6.58 -7.62 8.58
CA VAL A 12 7.23 -6.59 9.40
C VAL A 12 6.27 -6.13 10.50
N GLU A 13 6.81 -5.40 11.47
CA GLU A 13 6.01 -4.89 12.58
C GLU A 13 5.21 -3.66 12.18
N VAL A 14 3.93 -3.62 12.56
CA VAL A 14 3.07 -2.46 12.29
C VAL A 14 3.69 -1.17 12.84
N ASN A 15 4.29 -1.27 14.02
CA ASN A 15 4.87 -0.09 14.69
C ASN A 15 6.07 0.49 13.96
N ASP A 16 6.69 -0.28 13.08
CA ASP A 16 7.82 0.18 12.28
C ASP A 16 7.40 0.89 11.00
N ILE A 17 6.11 0.91 10.71
CA ILE A 17 5.59 1.48 9.48
C ILE A 17 5.06 2.89 9.74
N THR A 18 5.53 3.86 8.95
CA THR A 18 5.04 5.23 9.00
C THR A 18 4.67 5.68 7.59
N GLU A 19 4.06 6.85 7.48
CA GLU A 19 3.68 7.38 6.16
C GLU A 19 4.89 7.66 5.28
N ASP A 20 6.03 7.97 5.88
CA ASP A 20 7.26 8.24 5.15
C ASP A 20 8.03 6.98 4.75
N THR A 21 7.63 5.84 5.27
CA THR A 21 8.29 4.56 4.97
C THR A 21 8.13 4.22 3.49
N THR A 22 9.26 3.92 2.82
CA THR A 22 9.24 3.49 1.42
C THR A 22 9.18 1.97 1.35
N PHE A 23 8.44 1.46 0.37
CA PHE A 23 8.27 0.01 0.26
C PHE A 23 9.57 -0.68 -0.16
N VAL A 24 10.26 -0.10 -1.14
CA VAL A 24 11.46 -0.74 -1.69
C VAL A 24 12.67 -0.50 -0.80
N ASP A 25 12.94 0.76 -0.45
CA ASP A 25 14.17 1.10 0.26
C ASP A 25 14.12 0.75 1.74
N ASP A 26 13.00 1.01 2.39
CA ASP A 26 12.88 0.79 3.83
C ASP A 26 12.42 -0.62 4.18
N LEU A 27 11.49 -1.15 3.41
CA LEU A 27 10.88 -2.45 3.71
C LEU A 27 11.41 -3.59 2.85
N GLY A 28 12.21 -3.27 1.84
CA GLY A 28 12.80 -4.28 0.96
C GLY A 28 11.79 -5.00 0.09
N ALA A 29 10.66 -4.37 -0.20
CA ALA A 29 9.63 -4.99 -1.03
C ALA A 29 10.05 -4.98 -2.50
N ASP A 30 9.73 -6.06 -3.21
CA ASP A 30 9.90 -6.09 -4.66
C ASP A 30 8.54 -5.83 -5.33
N SER A 31 8.53 -5.90 -6.66
CA SER A 31 7.31 -5.62 -7.42
C SER A 31 6.16 -6.55 -7.06
N LEU A 32 6.47 -7.81 -6.80
CA LEU A 32 5.46 -8.80 -6.45
C LEU A 32 4.85 -8.49 -5.08
N ASP A 33 5.68 -8.09 -4.13
CA ASP A 33 5.20 -7.72 -2.80
C ASP A 33 4.28 -6.52 -2.87
N ILE A 34 4.68 -5.50 -3.64
CA ILE A 34 3.86 -4.30 -3.82
C ILE A 34 2.51 -4.67 -4.45
N PHE A 35 2.54 -5.55 -5.45
CA PHE A 35 1.32 -5.98 -6.11
C PHE A 35 0.38 -6.70 -5.14
N GLN A 36 0.92 -7.52 -4.25
CA GLN A 36 0.13 -8.20 -3.24
C GLN A 36 -0.48 -7.22 -2.23
N ILE A 37 0.28 -6.18 -1.87
CA ILE A 37 -0.23 -5.13 -0.99
C ILE A 37 -1.40 -4.42 -1.66
N ILE A 38 -1.25 -4.08 -2.92
CA ILE A 38 -2.31 -3.40 -3.68
C ILE A 38 -3.56 -4.26 -3.77
N MET A 39 -3.40 -5.55 -4.04
CA MET A 39 -4.54 -6.46 -4.06
C MET A 39 -5.24 -6.53 -2.71
N GLY A 40 -4.48 -6.56 -1.63
CA GLY A 40 -5.03 -6.55 -0.29
C GLY A 40 -5.81 -5.28 0.01
N ILE A 41 -5.30 -4.14 -0.46
CA ILE A 41 -5.98 -2.86 -0.31
C ILE A 41 -7.29 -2.87 -1.07
N GLU A 42 -7.28 -3.34 -2.31
CA GLU A 42 -8.48 -3.38 -3.13
C GLU A 42 -9.57 -4.23 -2.49
N GLU A 43 -9.20 -5.36 -1.94
CA GLU A 43 -10.17 -6.25 -1.29
C GLU A 43 -10.67 -5.69 0.04
N THR A 44 -9.77 -5.14 0.84
CA THR A 44 -10.12 -4.65 2.18
C THR A 44 -10.99 -3.41 2.12
N PHE A 45 -10.71 -2.50 1.19
CA PHE A 45 -11.42 -1.24 1.09
C PHE A 45 -12.48 -1.24 -0.02
N ASP A 46 -12.57 -2.34 -0.77
CA ASP A 46 -13.53 -2.49 -1.86
C ASP A 46 -13.39 -1.37 -2.90
N ILE A 47 -12.16 -1.17 -3.36
CA ILE A 47 -11.81 -0.15 -4.35
C ILE A 47 -10.97 -0.78 -5.46
N GLU A 48 -10.79 -0.02 -6.54
CA GLU A 48 -9.91 -0.42 -7.64
C GLU A 48 -8.78 0.60 -7.78
N ILE A 49 -7.56 0.11 -7.97
CA ILE A 49 -6.40 0.95 -8.20
C ILE A 49 -5.84 0.61 -9.57
N ASP A 50 -5.79 1.61 -10.46
CA ASP A 50 -5.24 1.41 -11.79
C ASP A 50 -3.75 1.11 -11.73
N ASN A 51 -3.25 0.39 -12.75
CA ASN A 51 -1.83 0.06 -12.81
C ASN A 51 -0.94 1.31 -12.80
N ASP A 52 -1.38 2.37 -13.48
CA ASP A 52 -0.61 3.61 -13.51
C ASP A 52 -0.49 4.22 -12.11
N ASP A 53 -1.57 4.20 -11.35
CA ASP A 53 -1.56 4.70 -9.98
C ASP A 53 -0.73 3.82 -9.08
N ALA A 54 -0.81 2.50 -9.28
CA ALA A 54 -0.04 1.54 -8.50
C ALA A 54 1.46 1.76 -8.69
N GLU A 55 1.88 2.09 -9.91
CA GLU A 55 3.29 2.33 -10.20
C GLU A 55 3.82 3.59 -9.53
N GLN A 56 2.95 4.52 -9.18
CA GLN A 56 3.34 5.76 -8.53
C GLN A 56 3.45 5.63 -7.01
N ILE A 57 3.02 4.51 -6.46
CA ILE A 57 3.09 4.28 -5.02
C ILE A 57 4.52 3.91 -4.65
N SER A 58 5.20 4.79 -3.93
CA SER A 58 6.56 4.51 -3.42
C SER A 58 6.60 4.49 -1.91
N THR A 59 5.75 5.27 -1.24
CA THR A 59 5.70 5.33 0.21
C THR A 59 4.34 4.86 0.71
N VAL A 60 4.28 4.59 2.02
CA VAL A 60 3.00 4.26 2.66
C VAL A 60 2.01 5.40 2.51
N GLY A 61 2.50 6.65 2.61
CA GLY A 61 1.66 7.82 2.41
C GLY A 61 1.04 7.90 1.03
N ASP A 62 1.80 7.51 0.00
CA ASP A 62 1.27 7.45 -1.37
C ASP A 62 0.11 6.47 -1.46
N ALA A 63 0.23 5.32 -0.81
CA ALA A 63 -0.83 4.31 -0.78
C ALA A 63 -2.07 4.85 -0.07
N VAL A 64 -1.88 5.57 1.03
CA VAL A 64 -2.99 6.19 1.76
C VAL A 64 -3.73 7.17 0.86
N GLU A 65 -3.00 7.97 0.09
CA GLU A 65 -3.61 8.93 -0.81
C GLU A 65 -4.45 8.25 -1.89
N GLN A 66 -3.96 7.15 -2.44
CA GLN A 66 -4.72 6.40 -3.44
C GLN A 66 -6.03 5.87 -2.86
N ILE A 67 -5.99 5.39 -1.63
CA ILE A 67 -7.19 4.91 -0.96
C ILE A 67 -8.19 6.05 -0.77
N LYS A 68 -7.70 7.20 -0.30
CA LYS A 68 -8.57 8.37 -0.09
C LYS A 68 -9.21 8.83 -1.38
N ASN A 69 -8.43 8.89 -2.46
CA ASN A 69 -8.94 9.32 -3.75
C ASN A 69 -10.01 8.36 -4.27
N ALA A 70 -9.77 7.07 -4.13
CA ALA A 70 -10.72 6.06 -4.60
C ALA A 70 -12.02 6.08 -3.80
N THR A 71 -11.93 6.29 -2.48
CA THR A 71 -13.12 6.31 -1.63
C THR A 71 -13.88 7.62 -1.72
N ASN A 72 -13.20 8.72 -2.01
CA ASN A 72 -13.84 10.03 -2.11
C ASN A 72 -14.53 10.27 -3.45
N ASN A 73 -14.24 9.45 -4.45
CA ASN A 73 -14.81 9.60 -5.79
C ASN A 73 -16.15 8.90 -5.97
N ASN A 74 -16.70 8.38 -4.93
CA ASN A 74 -18.01 7.70 -4.99
C ASN A 74 -19.17 8.65 -4.75
#